data_032e7a6a35bf7e2e33a0b39d464473da
#
_entry.id   032e7a6a35bf7e2e33a0b39d464473da
#
_cell.length_a   1.000
_cell.length_b   1.000
_cell.length_c   1.000
_cell.angle_alpha   90.00
_cell.angle_beta   90.00
_cell.angle_gamma   90.00
#
_symmetry.space_group_name_H-M   'P 1'
#
loop_
_entity.id
_entity.type
_entity.pdbx_description
1 polymer ?
#
loop_
_entity_poly.entity_id
_entity_poly.type
_entity_poly.pdbx_seq_one_letter_code
_entity_poly.pdbx_strand_id
1 'polypeptide(L)'
;SSVSDELPADTIMITEGSAGNLAWSEWLAQHPATPPAANVASEDAFLQLYTSGTTGNPKGVVSTHSNFLALSVMNSTASPQRADAGTSGVICAPLFHIGGAGSLVFGVFSGMETLLHRAFDPAVVVEDIEQHHVCNIFMVPAMIMAVLQLPDIEMRDFSKLSQVFYGASPISETVLRRAVEVFQCDFIQMYGMTETTG
;
A
#
# COMPACT_ATOMS: atom_id res chain seq x y z
N SER A 1 8.63 18.81 -20.82
CA SER A 1 9.27 19.44 -19.66
C SER A 1 9.42 18.40 -18.57
N SER A 2 10.54 18.41 -17.86
CA SER A 2 10.67 17.58 -16.66
C SER A 2 9.92 18.26 -15.51
N VAL A 3 9.44 17.48 -14.52
CA VAL A 3 8.80 18.05 -13.33
C VAL A 3 9.68 19.09 -12.64
N SER A 4 11.01 18.94 -12.73
CA SER A 4 11.98 19.88 -12.19
C SER A 4 11.89 21.29 -12.79
N ASP A 5 11.43 21.43 -14.04
CA ASP A 5 11.34 22.72 -14.72
C ASP A 5 10.13 23.56 -14.27
N GLU A 6 9.18 22.92 -13.58
CA GLU A 6 7.93 23.51 -13.11
C GLU A 6 7.96 23.85 -11.61
N LEU A 7 9.03 23.43 -10.89
CA LEU A 7 9.16 23.69 -9.46
C LEU A 7 9.76 25.07 -9.17
N PRO A 8 9.40 25.70 -8.03
CA PRO A 8 10.06 26.92 -7.57
C PRO A 8 11.58 26.76 -7.51
N ALA A 9 12.31 27.83 -7.81
CA ALA A 9 13.78 27.81 -7.93
C ALA A 9 14.53 27.44 -6.63
N ASP A 10 13.87 27.59 -5.48
CA ASP A 10 14.38 27.24 -4.15
C ASP A 10 13.99 25.82 -3.68
N THR A 11 13.33 25.04 -4.56
CA THR A 11 12.93 23.68 -4.22
C THR A 11 14.15 22.74 -4.17
N ILE A 12 14.31 22.04 -3.05
CA ILE A 12 15.32 20.99 -2.91
C ILE A 12 14.66 19.66 -3.35
N MET A 13 15.17 19.07 -4.42
CA MET A 13 14.70 17.76 -4.90
C MET A 13 15.62 16.66 -4.38
N ILE A 14 15.11 15.85 -3.48
CA ILE A 14 15.81 14.71 -2.89
C ILE A 14 15.42 13.45 -3.65
N THR A 15 16.40 12.70 -4.18
CA THR A 15 16.17 11.49 -4.97
C THR A 15 17.10 10.35 -4.56
N GLU A 16 16.74 9.11 -4.86
CA GLU A 16 17.62 7.95 -4.69
C GLU A 16 18.77 7.90 -5.72
N GLY A 17 18.72 8.71 -6.75
CA GLY A 17 19.73 8.77 -7.82
C GLY A 17 20.25 10.18 -8.03
N SER A 18 20.94 10.37 -9.16
CA SER A 18 21.53 11.66 -9.54
C SER A 18 20.57 12.64 -10.21
N ALA A 19 19.28 12.33 -10.27
CA ALA A 19 18.28 13.18 -10.96
C ALA A 19 17.84 14.41 -10.16
N GLY A 20 18.16 14.49 -8.88
CA GLY A 20 17.85 15.61 -7.99
C GLY A 20 19.09 16.43 -7.63
N ASN A 21 18.88 17.52 -6.89
CA ASN A 21 19.97 18.35 -6.39
C ASN A 21 20.69 17.73 -5.18
N LEU A 22 20.05 16.77 -4.49
CA LEU A 22 20.59 16.12 -3.31
C LEU A 22 20.22 14.63 -3.31
N ALA A 23 21.21 13.77 -3.12
CA ALA A 23 20.95 12.33 -2.97
C ALA A 23 20.29 12.03 -1.63
N TRP A 24 19.37 11.06 -1.61
CA TRP A 24 18.66 10.64 -0.39
C TRP A 24 19.63 10.26 0.76
N SER A 25 20.70 9.54 0.44
CA SER A 25 21.70 9.14 1.45
C SER A 25 22.47 10.34 2.03
N GLU A 26 22.78 11.33 1.21
CA GLU A 26 23.42 12.56 1.67
C GLU A 26 22.49 13.39 2.54
N TRP A 27 21.22 13.48 2.15
CA TRP A 27 20.21 14.16 2.94
C TRP A 27 20.04 13.50 4.31
N LEU A 28 19.92 12.18 4.37
CA LEU A 28 19.83 11.45 5.64
C LEU A 28 21.04 11.67 6.54
N ALA A 29 22.25 11.67 5.97
CA ALA A 29 23.48 11.87 6.74
C ALA A 29 23.60 13.26 7.39
N GLN A 30 22.85 14.24 6.90
CA GLN A 30 22.82 15.62 7.46
C GLN A 30 21.86 15.76 8.64
N HIS A 31 21.07 14.73 8.95
CA HIS A 31 20.04 14.80 10.00
C HIS A 31 20.34 13.82 11.14
N PRO A 32 19.99 14.19 12.39
CA PRO A 32 20.17 13.29 13.52
C PRO A 32 19.24 12.05 13.40
N ALA A 33 19.71 10.90 13.87
CA ALA A 33 18.93 9.67 13.92
C ALA A 33 17.90 9.63 15.08
N THR A 34 17.67 10.76 15.73
CA THR A 34 16.70 10.89 16.81
C THR A 34 15.34 11.34 16.27
N PRO A 35 14.22 10.81 16.78
CA PRO A 35 12.89 11.28 16.41
C PRO A 35 12.75 12.80 16.65
N PRO A 36 12.12 13.55 15.74
CA PRO A 36 11.85 14.97 15.98
C PRO A 36 10.91 15.14 17.18
N ALA A 37 11.18 16.13 18.01
CA ALA A 37 10.27 16.53 19.09
C ALA A 37 9.10 17.30 18.47
N ALA A 38 8.06 16.58 17.99
CA ALA A 38 6.87 17.17 17.42
C ALA A 38 5.66 16.88 18.32
N ASN A 39 4.89 17.93 18.63
CA ASN A 39 3.55 17.79 19.20
C ASN A 39 2.57 17.65 18.03
N VAL A 40 2.08 16.45 17.80
CA VAL A 40 1.13 16.15 16.70
C VAL A 40 -0.25 15.96 17.31
N ALA A 41 -1.22 16.77 16.85
CA ALA A 41 -2.62 16.61 17.21
C ALA A 41 -3.33 15.61 16.26
N SER A 42 -4.42 15.02 16.72
CA SER A 42 -5.22 14.08 15.93
C SER A 42 -5.75 14.69 14.63
N GLU A 43 -6.01 16.00 14.63
CA GLU A 43 -6.56 16.73 13.48
C GLU A 43 -5.49 17.31 12.54
N ASP A 44 -4.20 17.15 12.89
CA ASP A 44 -3.14 17.57 11.99
C ASP A 44 -3.13 16.73 10.71
N ALA A 45 -2.73 17.35 9.60
CA ALA A 45 -2.60 16.68 8.33
C ALA A 45 -1.52 15.58 8.42
N PHE A 46 -1.90 14.36 8.10
CA PHE A 46 -1.01 13.21 8.05
C PHE A 46 -0.53 12.89 6.64
N LEU A 47 -1.47 12.86 5.69
CA LEU A 47 -1.20 12.49 4.31
C LEU A 47 -2.02 13.35 3.36
N GLN A 48 -1.41 13.77 2.25
CA GLN A 48 -2.11 14.39 1.13
C GLN A 48 -1.91 13.56 -0.13
N LEU A 49 -3.01 13.11 -0.74
CA LEU A 49 -3.02 12.41 -2.01
C LEU A 49 -3.81 13.20 -3.05
N TYR A 50 -3.34 13.19 -4.29
CA TYR A 50 -4.02 13.89 -5.37
C TYR A 50 -4.91 12.94 -6.16
N THR A 51 -6.15 13.37 -6.41
CA THR A 51 -7.10 12.72 -7.31
C THR A 51 -7.24 13.54 -8.58
N SER A 52 -7.55 12.89 -9.71
CA SER A 52 -7.68 13.55 -11.02
C SER A 52 -8.77 14.61 -11.09
N GLY A 53 -9.73 14.57 -10.15
CA GLY A 53 -10.86 15.48 -10.09
C GLY A 53 -11.80 15.38 -11.31
N THR A 54 -13.10 15.48 -11.09
CA THR A 54 -14.11 15.47 -12.17
C THR A 54 -14.10 16.75 -13.01
N THR A 55 -13.44 17.81 -12.53
CA THR A 55 -13.37 19.15 -13.15
C THR A 55 -12.10 19.40 -13.96
N GLY A 56 -11.25 18.37 -14.13
CA GLY A 56 -9.99 18.45 -14.91
C GLY A 56 -8.76 18.93 -14.13
N ASN A 57 -8.92 19.60 -12.99
CA ASN A 57 -7.80 19.97 -12.14
C ASN A 57 -7.62 18.95 -11.02
N PRO A 58 -6.38 18.47 -10.73
CA PRO A 58 -6.10 17.59 -9.61
C PRO A 58 -6.51 18.23 -8.28
N LYS A 59 -7.11 17.43 -7.41
CA LYS A 59 -7.51 17.84 -6.06
C LYS A 59 -6.68 17.14 -5.02
N GLY A 60 -6.04 17.90 -4.13
CA GLY A 60 -5.30 17.36 -2.99
C GLY A 60 -6.25 17.00 -1.86
N VAL A 61 -6.45 15.71 -1.64
CA VAL A 61 -7.22 15.19 -0.50
C VAL A 61 -6.31 15.09 0.70
N VAL A 62 -6.66 15.78 1.78
CA VAL A 62 -5.91 15.77 3.03
C VAL A 62 -6.61 14.85 4.02
N SER A 63 -5.89 13.84 4.48
CA SER A 63 -6.31 12.96 5.58
C SER A 63 -5.54 13.28 6.85
N THR A 64 -6.22 13.28 7.99
CA THR A 64 -5.64 13.56 9.31
C THR A 64 -5.13 12.30 9.99
N HIS A 65 -4.39 12.45 11.09
CA HIS A 65 -3.98 11.32 11.93
C HIS A 65 -5.19 10.54 12.46
N SER A 66 -6.27 11.23 12.85
CA SER A 66 -7.51 10.58 13.32
C SER A 66 -8.19 9.75 12.25
N ASN A 67 -8.18 10.18 10.98
CA ASN A 67 -8.75 9.41 9.88
C ASN A 67 -8.02 8.07 9.72
N PHE A 68 -6.68 8.08 9.68
CA PHE A 68 -5.90 6.85 9.54
C PHE A 68 -5.98 5.95 10.78
N LEU A 69 -6.06 6.52 11.97
CA LEU A 69 -6.29 5.73 13.18
C LEU A 69 -7.65 5.02 13.14
N ALA A 70 -8.71 5.72 12.72
CA ALA A 70 -10.04 5.12 12.55
C ALA A 70 -10.03 3.99 11.52
N LEU A 71 -9.39 4.19 10.35
CA LEU A 71 -9.21 3.15 9.34
C LEU A 71 -8.47 1.93 9.89
N SER A 72 -7.37 2.15 10.61
CA SER A 72 -6.57 1.07 11.19
C SER A 72 -7.35 0.27 12.24
N VAL A 73 -8.13 0.95 13.08
CA VAL A 73 -9.02 0.29 14.06
C VAL A 73 -10.12 -0.50 13.34
N MET A 74 -10.74 0.05 12.30
CA MET A 74 -11.75 -0.66 11.49
C MET A 74 -11.18 -1.92 10.87
N ASN A 75 -10.02 -1.82 10.22
CA ASN A 75 -9.38 -2.97 9.59
C ASN A 75 -9.02 -4.05 10.61
N SER A 76 -8.49 -3.69 11.77
CA SER A 76 -8.18 -4.66 12.83
C SER A 76 -9.42 -5.32 13.44
N THR A 77 -10.58 -4.67 13.35
CA THR A 77 -11.86 -5.22 13.81
C THR A 77 -12.49 -6.14 12.75
N ALA A 78 -12.40 -5.75 11.48
CA ALA A 78 -12.90 -6.53 10.35
C ALA A 78 -12.07 -7.80 10.08
N SER A 79 -10.79 -7.76 10.44
CA SER A 79 -9.86 -8.88 10.32
C SER A 79 -9.38 -9.31 11.71
N PRO A 80 -10.12 -10.19 12.38
CA PRO A 80 -9.77 -10.69 13.72
C PRO A 80 -8.50 -11.54 13.74
N GLN A 81 -8.00 -11.97 12.57
CA GLN A 81 -6.70 -12.59 12.45
C GLN A 81 -5.64 -11.48 12.57
N ARG A 82 -5.26 -11.22 13.80
CA ARG A 82 -4.13 -10.32 14.09
C ARG A 82 -2.90 -10.81 13.36
N ALA A 83 -2.15 -9.86 12.80
CA ALA A 83 -0.77 -10.08 12.47
C ALA A 83 -0.03 -10.52 13.75
N ASP A 84 0.16 -11.82 13.90
CA ASP A 84 1.00 -12.35 14.97
C ASP A 84 2.44 -11.93 14.72
N ALA A 85 3.21 -11.81 15.78
CA ALA A 85 4.64 -11.53 15.65
C ALA A 85 5.29 -12.58 14.74
N GLY A 86 5.91 -12.13 13.66
CA GLY A 86 6.52 -13.00 12.64
C GLY A 86 5.65 -13.23 11.40
N THR A 87 4.49 -12.54 11.27
CA THR A 87 3.76 -12.48 10.01
C THR A 87 4.15 -11.24 9.20
N SER A 88 4.01 -11.34 7.88
CA SER A 88 4.34 -10.28 6.94
C SER A 88 3.13 -9.86 6.11
N GLY A 89 3.17 -8.64 5.61
CA GLY A 89 2.26 -8.16 4.57
C GLY A 89 3.03 -7.69 3.34
N VAL A 90 2.46 -7.86 2.16
CA VAL A 90 3.03 -7.35 0.91
C VAL A 90 2.31 -6.07 0.49
N ILE A 91 3.09 -5.03 0.18
CA ILE A 91 2.62 -3.80 -0.43
C ILE A 91 3.17 -3.71 -1.85
N CYS A 92 2.35 -4.07 -2.82
CA CYS A 92 2.64 -4.00 -4.24
C CYS A 92 1.83 -2.90 -4.96
N ALA A 93 0.87 -2.29 -4.26
CA ALA A 93 0.14 -1.12 -4.76
C ALA A 93 0.98 0.16 -4.58
N PRO A 94 0.88 1.13 -5.51
CA PRO A 94 1.65 2.37 -5.42
C PRO A 94 1.32 3.19 -4.16
N LEU A 95 2.35 3.71 -3.47
CA LEU A 95 2.16 4.52 -2.25
C LEU A 95 1.53 5.89 -2.49
N PHE A 96 1.48 6.36 -3.74
CA PHE A 96 0.75 7.58 -4.11
C PHE A 96 -0.75 7.36 -4.31
N HIS A 97 -1.25 6.15 -4.07
CA HIS A 97 -2.67 5.80 -3.99
C HIS A 97 -3.04 5.34 -2.59
N ILE A 98 -4.28 5.60 -2.20
CA ILE A 98 -4.77 5.26 -0.85
C ILE A 98 -4.66 3.77 -0.53
N GLY A 99 -4.82 2.88 -1.50
CA GLY A 99 -4.65 1.43 -1.30
C GLY A 99 -3.24 1.05 -0.85
N GLY A 100 -2.20 1.64 -1.46
CA GLY A 100 -0.81 1.42 -1.06
C GLY A 100 -0.46 2.14 0.25
N ALA A 101 -0.80 3.43 0.35
CA ALA A 101 -0.54 4.22 1.55
C ALA A 101 -1.28 3.66 2.78
N GLY A 102 -2.55 3.30 2.63
CA GLY A 102 -3.35 2.70 3.70
C GLY A 102 -2.78 1.36 4.17
N SER A 103 -2.34 0.51 3.24
CA SER A 103 -1.69 -0.77 3.56
C SER A 103 -0.39 -0.56 4.36
N LEU A 104 0.42 0.45 3.99
CA LEU A 104 1.64 0.78 4.72
C LEU A 104 1.33 1.23 6.15
N VAL A 105 0.38 2.14 6.32
CA VAL A 105 -0.03 2.63 7.63
C VAL A 105 -0.60 1.50 8.49
N PHE A 106 -1.41 0.63 7.90
CA PHE A 106 -1.94 -0.54 8.60
C PHE A 106 -0.82 -1.50 9.03
N GLY A 107 0.17 -1.77 8.17
CA GLY A 107 1.34 -2.58 8.50
C GLY A 107 2.12 -2.04 9.70
N VAL A 108 2.40 -0.73 9.70
CA VAL A 108 3.07 -0.04 10.82
C VAL A 108 2.20 -0.09 12.10
N PHE A 109 0.90 0.19 11.99
CA PHE A 109 -0.03 0.15 13.13
C PHE A 109 -0.13 -1.24 13.76
N SER A 110 -0.11 -2.29 12.93
CA SER A 110 -0.21 -3.69 13.37
C SER A 110 1.12 -4.26 13.85
N GLY A 111 2.25 -3.59 13.61
CA GLY A 111 3.58 -4.10 13.91
C GLY A 111 4.01 -5.28 13.02
N MET A 112 3.41 -5.40 11.82
CA MET A 112 3.78 -6.42 10.85
C MET A 112 5.10 -6.10 10.15
N GLU A 113 5.85 -7.13 9.80
CA GLU A 113 6.87 -7.01 8.77
C GLU A 113 6.21 -6.65 7.43
N THR A 114 6.80 -5.72 6.69
CA THR A 114 6.21 -5.22 5.45
C THR A 114 7.20 -5.38 4.30
N LEU A 115 6.83 -6.20 3.31
CA LEU A 115 7.56 -6.35 2.07
C LEU A 115 7.06 -5.29 1.07
N LEU A 116 7.88 -4.28 0.82
CA LEU A 116 7.52 -3.15 -0.04
C LEU A 116 8.13 -3.32 -1.43
N HIS A 117 7.27 -3.44 -2.44
CA HIS A 117 7.68 -3.55 -3.84
C HIS A 117 7.73 -2.19 -4.51
N ARG A 118 8.75 -1.95 -5.34
CA ARG A 118 8.84 -0.74 -6.19
C ARG A 118 7.76 -0.71 -7.27
N ALA A 119 7.38 -1.88 -7.76
CA ALA A 119 6.34 -2.07 -8.77
C ALA A 119 5.71 -3.44 -8.57
N PHE A 120 4.47 -3.59 -9.02
CA PHE A 120 3.80 -4.88 -9.01
C PHE A 120 4.41 -5.81 -10.06
N ASP A 121 4.87 -6.98 -9.59
CA ASP A 121 5.25 -8.13 -10.42
C ASP A 121 4.54 -9.36 -9.86
N PRO A 122 3.64 -10.02 -10.62
CA PRO A 122 2.86 -11.12 -10.11
C PRO A 122 3.71 -12.33 -9.69
N ALA A 123 4.83 -12.59 -10.37
CA ALA A 123 5.70 -13.71 -10.02
C ALA A 123 6.43 -13.46 -8.70
N VAL A 124 6.96 -12.25 -8.51
CA VAL A 124 7.65 -11.85 -7.27
C VAL A 124 6.66 -11.85 -6.09
N VAL A 125 5.42 -11.37 -6.29
CA VAL A 125 4.39 -11.39 -5.23
C VAL A 125 4.11 -12.83 -4.78
N VAL A 126 3.97 -13.78 -5.72
CA VAL A 126 3.73 -15.19 -5.37
C VAL A 126 4.94 -15.80 -4.68
N GLU A 127 6.15 -15.50 -5.14
CA GLU A 127 7.38 -15.95 -4.50
C GLU A 127 7.47 -15.46 -3.05
N ASP A 128 7.16 -14.19 -2.79
CA ASP A 128 7.14 -13.65 -1.43
C ASP A 128 6.09 -14.32 -0.54
N ILE A 129 4.91 -14.62 -1.08
CA ILE A 129 3.87 -15.35 -0.34
C ILE A 129 4.37 -16.72 0.10
N GLU A 130 5.11 -17.42 -0.75
CA GLU A 130 5.67 -18.74 -0.45
C GLU A 130 6.84 -18.69 0.53
N GLN A 131 7.76 -17.74 0.34
CA GLN A 131 9.02 -17.66 1.09
C GLN A 131 8.91 -16.95 2.42
N HIS A 132 8.07 -15.91 2.49
CA HIS A 132 7.84 -15.12 3.68
C HIS A 132 6.48 -15.47 4.29
N HIS A 133 6.31 -15.27 5.57
CA HIS A 133 5.05 -15.55 6.28
C HIS A 133 3.99 -14.48 5.95
N VAL A 134 3.68 -14.32 4.65
CA VAL A 134 2.69 -13.34 4.20
C VAL A 134 1.29 -13.80 4.58
N CYS A 135 0.67 -13.10 5.51
CA CYS A 135 -0.69 -13.42 5.96
C CYS A 135 -1.76 -12.60 5.25
N ASN A 136 -1.43 -11.43 4.74
CA ASN A 136 -2.38 -10.59 4.01
C ASN A 136 -1.72 -9.77 2.90
N ILE A 137 -2.54 -9.42 1.90
CA ILE A 137 -2.14 -8.57 0.78
C ILE A 137 -3.35 -7.78 0.26
N PHE A 138 -3.12 -6.52 -0.14
CA PHE A 138 -4.10 -5.76 -0.91
C PHE A 138 -3.77 -5.82 -2.39
N MET A 139 -4.74 -6.22 -3.20
CA MET A 139 -4.64 -6.27 -4.67
C MET A 139 -5.86 -5.66 -5.34
N VAL A 140 -5.65 -4.91 -6.41
CA VAL A 140 -6.76 -4.55 -7.31
C VAL A 140 -7.11 -5.73 -8.21
N PRO A 141 -8.35 -5.84 -8.76
CA PRO A 141 -8.78 -6.96 -9.59
C PRO A 141 -7.84 -7.28 -10.76
N ALA A 142 -7.21 -6.27 -11.37
CA ALA A 142 -6.23 -6.47 -12.43
C ALA A 142 -4.95 -7.20 -11.95
N MET A 143 -4.52 -6.94 -10.72
CA MET A 143 -3.38 -7.64 -10.10
C MET A 143 -3.74 -9.10 -9.81
N ILE A 144 -4.94 -9.35 -9.26
CA ILE A 144 -5.45 -10.70 -9.04
C ILE A 144 -5.48 -11.49 -10.35
N MET A 145 -6.01 -10.89 -11.43
CA MET A 145 -6.03 -11.52 -12.75
C MET A 145 -4.63 -11.84 -13.26
N ALA A 146 -3.67 -10.95 -13.09
CA ALA A 146 -2.29 -11.18 -13.52
C ALA A 146 -1.63 -12.35 -12.76
N VAL A 147 -1.86 -12.44 -11.44
CA VAL A 147 -1.41 -13.60 -10.65
C VAL A 147 -2.04 -14.90 -11.13
N LEU A 148 -3.35 -14.92 -11.39
CA LEU A 148 -4.06 -16.11 -11.87
C LEU A 148 -3.64 -16.57 -13.27
N GLN A 149 -2.95 -15.72 -14.05
CA GLN A 149 -2.41 -16.05 -15.38
C GLN A 149 -0.99 -16.61 -15.35
N LEU A 150 -0.35 -16.65 -14.18
CA LEU A 150 0.96 -17.26 -14.07
C LEU A 150 0.90 -18.76 -14.39
N PRO A 151 1.93 -19.30 -15.08
CA PRO A 151 2.02 -20.73 -15.29
C PRO A 151 2.10 -21.45 -13.94
N ASP A 152 1.46 -22.61 -13.86
CA ASP A 152 1.47 -23.51 -12.70
C ASP A 152 0.96 -22.87 -11.38
N ILE A 153 0.11 -21.84 -11.47
CA ILE A 153 -0.41 -21.12 -10.31
C ILE A 153 -1.17 -22.03 -9.33
N GLU A 154 -1.83 -23.08 -9.82
CA GLU A 154 -2.50 -24.06 -8.96
C GLU A 154 -1.54 -24.94 -8.14
N MET A 155 -0.26 -24.97 -8.50
CA MET A 155 0.76 -25.76 -7.83
C MET A 155 1.54 -24.92 -6.78
N ARG A 156 1.26 -23.62 -6.71
CA ARG A 156 1.92 -22.70 -5.80
C ARG A 156 1.33 -22.80 -4.39
N ASP A 157 2.14 -22.53 -3.37
CA ASP A 157 1.75 -22.66 -1.97
C ASP A 157 1.23 -21.33 -1.40
N PHE A 158 -0.08 -21.24 -1.20
CA PHE A 158 -0.75 -20.11 -0.56
C PHE A 158 -1.18 -20.42 0.89
N SER A 159 -0.74 -21.51 1.48
CA SER A 159 -1.21 -22.00 2.79
C SER A 159 -1.02 -21.01 3.95
N LYS A 160 -0.09 -20.06 3.81
CA LYS A 160 0.17 -19.02 4.81
C LYS A 160 -0.64 -17.75 4.58
N LEU A 161 -1.20 -17.57 3.38
CA LEU A 161 -2.02 -16.41 3.06
C LEU A 161 -3.40 -16.59 3.70
N SER A 162 -3.72 -15.74 4.64
CA SER A 162 -5.02 -15.78 5.34
C SER A 162 -6.06 -14.93 4.65
N GLN A 163 -5.67 -13.79 4.10
CA GLN A 163 -6.61 -12.80 3.57
C GLN A 163 -6.07 -12.05 2.36
N VAL A 164 -6.94 -11.90 1.37
CA VAL A 164 -6.76 -10.96 0.26
C VAL A 164 -7.78 -9.83 0.39
N PHE A 165 -7.30 -8.63 0.65
CA PHE A 165 -8.10 -7.42 0.54
C PHE A 165 -8.12 -6.98 -0.92
N TYR A 166 -9.29 -6.69 -1.47
CA TYR A 166 -9.39 -6.23 -2.85
C TYR A 166 -10.40 -5.11 -3.02
N GLY A 167 -10.16 -4.23 -3.96
CA GLY A 167 -11.04 -3.08 -4.19
C GLY A 167 -10.60 -2.19 -5.33
N ALA A 168 -10.98 -0.93 -5.28
CA ALA A 168 -10.72 0.13 -6.26
C ALA A 168 -11.44 -0.04 -7.61
N SER A 169 -11.87 -1.25 -7.99
CA SER A 169 -12.69 -1.49 -9.18
C SER A 169 -13.54 -2.76 -9.02
N PRO A 170 -14.60 -2.92 -9.84
CA PRO A 170 -15.38 -4.15 -9.86
C PRO A 170 -14.54 -5.36 -10.28
N ILE A 171 -14.83 -6.52 -9.68
CA ILE A 171 -14.30 -7.81 -10.09
C ILE A 171 -15.45 -8.69 -10.64
N SER A 172 -15.19 -9.46 -11.70
CA SER A 172 -16.20 -10.41 -12.17
C SER A 172 -16.31 -11.61 -11.24
N GLU A 173 -17.50 -12.17 -11.11
CA GLU A 173 -17.74 -13.36 -10.29
C GLU A 173 -16.83 -14.52 -10.69
N THR A 174 -16.60 -14.71 -12.00
CA THR A 174 -15.72 -15.78 -12.51
C THR A 174 -14.28 -15.62 -12.01
N VAL A 175 -13.74 -14.40 -12.04
CA VAL A 175 -12.37 -14.13 -11.55
C VAL A 175 -12.29 -14.32 -10.05
N LEU A 176 -13.29 -13.84 -9.32
CA LEU A 176 -13.31 -13.97 -7.85
C LEU A 176 -13.40 -15.44 -7.42
N ARG A 177 -14.29 -16.22 -8.05
CA ARG A 177 -14.39 -17.67 -7.76
C ARG A 177 -13.07 -18.39 -8.03
N ARG A 178 -12.44 -18.11 -9.19
CA ARG A 178 -11.14 -18.68 -9.51
C ARG A 178 -10.06 -18.28 -8.50
N ALA A 179 -10.05 -17.03 -8.07
CA ALA A 179 -9.09 -16.57 -7.06
C ALA A 179 -9.29 -17.26 -5.70
N VAL A 180 -10.54 -17.44 -5.25
CA VAL A 180 -10.85 -18.16 -4.01
C VAL A 180 -10.41 -19.63 -4.11
N GLU A 181 -10.62 -20.27 -5.27
CA GLU A 181 -10.20 -21.67 -5.50
C GLU A 181 -8.68 -21.82 -5.46
N VAL A 182 -7.93 -20.88 -6.05
CA VAL A 182 -6.47 -20.93 -6.13
C VAL A 182 -5.81 -20.54 -4.81
N PHE A 183 -6.22 -19.43 -4.21
CA PHE A 183 -5.54 -18.89 -3.00
C PHE A 183 -6.03 -19.54 -1.71
N GLN A 184 -7.21 -20.16 -1.71
CA GLN A 184 -7.80 -20.87 -0.57
C GLN A 184 -7.81 -20.07 0.75
N CYS A 185 -8.01 -18.76 0.66
CA CYS A 185 -8.04 -17.83 1.77
C CYS A 185 -9.29 -16.94 1.72
N ASP A 186 -9.48 -16.10 2.75
CA ASP A 186 -10.58 -15.15 2.81
C ASP A 186 -10.36 -13.98 1.84
N PHE A 187 -11.44 -13.58 1.16
CA PHE A 187 -11.47 -12.40 0.30
C PHE A 187 -12.33 -11.32 0.93
N ILE A 188 -11.74 -10.16 1.20
CA ILE A 188 -12.42 -9.02 1.81
C ILE A 188 -12.49 -7.89 0.81
N GLN A 189 -13.73 -7.54 0.40
CA GLN A 189 -13.92 -6.41 -0.50
C GLN A 189 -13.84 -5.09 0.26
N MET A 190 -12.93 -4.23 -0.18
CA MET A 190 -12.79 -2.86 0.27
C MET A 190 -13.59 -1.93 -0.66
N TYR A 191 -14.44 -1.10 -0.09
CA TYR A 191 -15.18 -0.07 -0.82
C TYR A 191 -14.89 1.28 -0.20
N GLY A 192 -14.34 2.17 -1.00
CA GLY A 192 -14.03 3.52 -0.55
C GLY A 192 -13.42 4.36 -1.67
N MET A 193 -13.00 5.54 -1.32
CA MET A 193 -12.30 6.48 -2.19
C MET A 193 -11.28 7.28 -1.38
N THR A 194 -10.37 7.97 -2.06
CA THR A 194 -9.33 8.77 -1.41
C THR A 194 -9.91 9.76 -0.40
N GLU A 195 -11.06 10.36 -0.75
CA GLU A 195 -11.78 11.35 0.06
C GLU A 195 -12.40 10.77 1.35
N THR A 196 -12.51 9.45 1.45
CA THR A 196 -13.01 8.74 2.65
C THR A 196 -11.89 8.00 3.41
N THR A 197 -10.64 8.25 3.03
CA THR A 197 -9.42 7.61 3.56
C THR A 197 -9.29 6.11 3.15
N GLY A 198 -10.08 5.67 2.18
CA GLY A 198 -10.05 4.29 1.65
C GLY A 198 -11.37 3.55 1.85
#